data_05e8e887a2674468615c60881d14bc6f
#
_entry.id   05e8e887a2674468615c60881d14bc6f
#
_cell.length_a   1.000
_cell.length_b   1.000
_cell.length_c   1.000
_cell.angle_alpha   90.00
_cell.angle_beta   90.00
_cell.angle_gamma   90.00
#
_symmetry.space_group_name_H-M   'P 1'
#
loop_
_entity.id
_entity.type
_entity.pdbx_description
1 polymer ?
#
loop_
_entity_poly.entity_id
_entity_poly.type
_entity_poly.pdbx_seq_one_letter_code
_entity_poly.pdbx_strand_id
1 'polypeptide(L)'
;LHRTDHTRLWTTRPETPSDTAAVHAVNAAAFETRAEADLVDALRQDPAAWLPGLSFVAEAADGSVAAHALLTRCLVGGAPALALAPVATAPEWQRRGAGQAVVRAVLDAARARAESLVLVLGHPEYYPRFGFVPASRYGIRPGFEVPDEAMMALVLDDSGPVPRGTIHYPAAFGV
;
A
#
# COMPACT_ATOMS: atom_id res chain seq x y z
N LEU A 1 19.85 17.72 20.12
CA LEU A 1 18.90 17.69 19.01
C LEU A 1 18.11 16.40 19.08
N HIS A 2 16.95 16.46 19.75
CA HIS A 2 16.03 15.35 19.73
C HIS A 2 15.44 15.25 18.32
N ARG A 3 15.86 14.26 17.56
CA ARG A 3 15.06 13.79 16.44
C ARG A 3 13.72 13.38 17.05
N THR A 4 12.70 14.14 16.78
CA THR A 4 11.35 13.73 17.09
C THR A 4 11.11 12.48 16.26
N ASP A 5 11.14 11.33 16.90
CA ASP A 5 10.84 10.07 16.26
C ASP A 5 9.33 10.07 15.97
N HIS A 6 8.97 10.53 14.77
CA HIS A 6 7.58 10.65 14.34
C HIS A 6 6.85 9.30 14.37
N THR A 7 7.60 8.18 14.39
CA THR A 7 6.99 6.84 14.48
C THR A 7 6.37 6.57 15.85
N ARG A 8 6.82 7.25 16.90
CA ARG A 8 6.28 7.10 18.26
C ARG A 8 4.92 7.76 18.46
N LEU A 9 4.51 8.64 17.53
CA LEU A 9 3.20 9.33 17.60
C LEU A 9 2.05 8.48 17.07
N TRP A 10 2.37 7.35 16.42
CA TRP A 10 1.39 6.57 15.68
C TRP A 10 1.38 5.12 16.16
N THR A 11 0.19 4.66 16.55
CA THR A 11 -0.05 3.24 16.77
C THR A 11 -0.50 2.64 15.44
N THR A 12 0.27 1.69 14.92
CA THR A 12 -0.08 0.98 13.69
C THR A 12 -0.60 -0.41 14.02
N ARG A 13 -1.64 -0.80 13.34
CA ARG A 13 -2.28 -2.11 13.54
C ARG A 13 -3.09 -2.54 12.32
N PRO A 14 -3.37 -3.84 12.16
CA PRO A 14 -4.35 -4.27 11.17
C PRO A 14 -5.71 -3.63 11.47
N GLU A 15 -6.46 -3.30 10.43
CA GLU A 15 -7.84 -2.86 10.62
C GLU A 15 -8.70 -3.99 11.18
N THR A 16 -9.73 -3.60 11.92
CA THR A 16 -10.76 -4.50 12.42
C THR A 16 -12.09 -4.19 11.71
N PRO A 17 -13.11 -5.05 11.81
CA PRO A 17 -14.42 -4.77 11.21
C PRO A 17 -15.02 -3.43 11.64
N SER A 18 -14.70 -2.94 12.85
CA SER A 18 -15.17 -1.64 13.33
C SER A 18 -14.49 -0.45 12.66
N ASP A 19 -13.40 -0.66 11.93
CA ASP A 19 -12.66 0.40 11.24
C ASP A 19 -13.17 0.69 9.82
N THR A 20 -14.06 -0.13 9.28
CA THR A 20 -14.49 -0.03 7.86
C THR A 20 -14.95 1.38 7.49
N ALA A 21 -15.78 2.00 8.31
CA ALA A 21 -16.27 3.36 8.05
C ALA A 21 -15.15 4.41 8.13
N ALA A 22 -14.24 4.28 9.10
CA ALA A 22 -13.11 5.20 9.26
C ALA A 22 -12.10 5.07 8.11
N VAL A 23 -11.84 3.86 7.64
CA VAL A 23 -10.98 3.60 6.48
C VAL A 23 -11.58 4.24 5.22
N HIS A 24 -12.89 4.06 5.00
CA HIS A 24 -13.57 4.72 3.88
C HIS A 24 -13.43 6.25 3.98
N ALA A 25 -13.69 6.81 5.16
CA ALA A 25 -13.62 8.25 5.39
C ALA A 25 -12.22 8.84 5.14
N VAL A 26 -11.17 8.16 5.60
CA VAL A 26 -9.79 8.61 5.37
C VAL A 26 -9.46 8.61 3.87
N ASN A 27 -9.83 7.58 3.15
CA ASN A 27 -9.60 7.51 1.71
C ASN A 27 -10.42 8.57 0.97
N ALA A 28 -11.67 8.79 1.34
CA ALA A 28 -12.50 9.83 0.73
C ALA A 28 -11.95 11.24 0.97
N ALA A 29 -11.38 11.49 2.14
CA ALA A 29 -10.84 12.80 2.50
C ALA A 29 -9.45 13.06 1.92
N ALA A 30 -8.65 12.03 1.69
CA ALA A 30 -7.26 12.16 1.25
C ALA A 30 -7.12 12.49 -0.24
N PHE A 31 -8.10 12.15 -1.06
CA PHE A 31 -8.05 12.29 -2.52
C PHE A 31 -9.15 13.21 -3.03
N GLU A 32 -8.98 13.74 -4.24
CA GLU A 32 -9.93 14.69 -4.84
C GLU A 32 -11.30 14.07 -5.14
N THR A 33 -11.33 12.75 -5.39
CA THR A 33 -12.56 12.01 -5.70
C THR A 33 -12.76 10.88 -4.72
N ARG A 34 -13.92 10.23 -4.77
CA ARG A 34 -14.24 9.07 -3.96
C ARG A 34 -13.73 7.75 -4.58
N ALA A 35 -13.01 7.84 -5.69
CA ALA A 35 -12.57 6.64 -6.43
C ALA A 35 -11.75 5.69 -5.56
N GLU A 36 -10.83 6.23 -4.74
CA GLU A 36 -9.97 5.41 -3.87
C GLU A 36 -10.76 4.78 -2.72
N ALA A 37 -11.70 5.51 -2.13
CA ALA A 37 -12.58 4.97 -1.09
C ALA A 37 -13.46 3.85 -1.66
N ASP A 38 -14.02 4.06 -2.84
CA ASP A 38 -14.85 3.08 -3.51
C ASP A 38 -14.02 1.85 -3.95
N LEU A 39 -12.76 2.07 -4.35
CA LEU A 39 -11.83 0.99 -4.66
C LEU A 39 -11.59 0.08 -3.45
N VAL A 40 -11.36 0.64 -2.29
CA VAL A 40 -11.18 -0.14 -1.05
C VAL A 40 -12.43 -0.98 -0.77
N ASP A 41 -13.61 -0.38 -0.88
CA ASP A 41 -14.88 -1.10 -0.66
C ASP A 41 -15.04 -2.26 -1.63
N ALA A 42 -14.72 -2.06 -2.91
CA ALA A 42 -14.81 -3.11 -3.92
C ALA A 42 -13.78 -4.22 -3.70
N LEU A 43 -12.55 -3.87 -3.34
CA LEU A 43 -11.49 -4.84 -3.03
C LEU A 43 -11.86 -5.68 -1.80
N ARG A 44 -12.48 -5.06 -0.80
CA ARG A 44 -12.93 -5.76 0.42
C ARG A 44 -13.92 -6.89 0.11
N GLN A 45 -14.71 -6.73 -0.96
CA GLN A 45 -15.71 -7.72 -1.38
C GLN A 45 -15.16 -8.78 -2.35
N ASP A 46 -13.90 -8.64 -2.78
CA ASP A 46 -13.27 -9.55 -3.73
C ASP A 46 -12.32 -10.52 -3.00
N PRO A 47 -12.76 -11.78 -2.79
CA PRO A 47 -11.93 -12.74 -2.05
C PRO A 47 -10.64 -13.15 -2.78
N ALA A 48 -10.56 -12.92 -4.10
CA ALA A 48 -9.32 -13.14 -4.85
C ALA A 48 -8.27 -12.05 -4.62
N ALA A 49 -8.71 -10.86 -4.25
CA ALA A 49 -7.84 -9.70 -4.04
C ALA A 49 -7.55 -9.42 -2.56
N TRP A 50 -8.57 -9.49 -1.72
CA TRP A 50 -8.48 -9.12 -0.31
C TRP A 50 -7.76 -10.19 0.51
N LEU A 51 -6.67 -9.79 1.17
CA LEU A 51 -5.90 -10.67 2.04
C LEU A 51 -6.07 -10.20 3.49
N PRO A 52 -6.76 -10.99 4.34
CA PRO A 52 -6.95 -10.62 5.75
C PRO A 52 -5.61 -10.33 6.44
N GLY A 53 -5.55 -9.23 7.20
CA GLY A 53 -4.35 -8.81 7.92
C GLY A 53 -3.38 -7.95 7.10
N LEU A 54 -3.70 -7.58 5.87
CA LEU A 54 -2.88 -6.70 5.02
C LEU A 54 -3.57 -5.36 4.70
N SER A 55 -4.52 -4.96 5.51
CA SER A 55 -5.06 -3.60 5.56
C SER A 55 -4.71 -3.01 6.93
N PHE A 56 -3.90 -1.95 6.92
CA PHE A 56 -3.36 -1.35 8.14
C PHE A 56 -3.82 0.08 8.32
N VAL A 57 -4.01 0.45 9.57
CA VAL A 57 -4.33 1.82 9.96
C VAL A 57 -3.26 2.36 10.90
N ALA A 58 -3.05 3.68 10.85
CA ALA A 58 -2.29 4.42 11.85
C ALA A 58 -3.25 5.22 12.70
N GLU A 59 -3.19 5.01 14.00
CA GLU A 59 -4.05 5.65 14.99
C GLU A 59 -3.32 6.80 15.65
N ALA A 60 -3.97 7.96 15.73
CA ALA A 60 -3.48 9.08 16.51
C ALA A 60 -3.69 8.85 18.00
N ALA A 61 -3.08 9.70 18.85
CA ALA A 61 -3.19 9.58 20.31
C ALA A 61 -4.64 9.69 20.82
N ASP A 62 -5.50 10.38 20.06
CA ASP A 62 -6.93 10.54 20.39
C ASP A 62 -7.80 9.34 19.93
N GLY A 63 -7.17 8.32 19.34
CA GLY A 63 -7.86 7.13 18.82
C GLY A 63 -8.41 7.27 17.39
N SER A 64 -8.28 8.44 16.76
CA SER A 64 -8.75 8.60 15.39
C SER A 64 -7.83 7.91 14.38
N VAL A 65 -8.41 7.39 13.30
CA VAL A 65 -7.64 6.81 12.19
C VAL A 65 -7.08 7.95 11.34
N ALA A 66 -5.76 8.08 11.34
CA ALA A 66 -5.06 9.16 10.64
C ALA A 66 -4.61 8.76 9.25
N ALA A 67 -4.31 7.47 9.03
CA ALA A 67 -3.80 6.98 7.75
C ALA A 67 -4.19 5.51 7.54
N HIS A 68 -4.17 5.10 6.29
CA HIS A 68 -4.50 3.74 5.86
C HIS A 68 -3.58 3.32 4.72
N ALA A 69 -3.15 2.06 4.74
CA ALA A 69 -2.42 1.44 3.63
C ALA A 69 -2.94 0.02 3.40
N LEU A 70 -3.12 -0.32 2.13
CA LEU A 70 -3.70 -1.59 1.71
C LEU A 70 -2.77 -2.33 0.76
N LEU A 71 -2.53 -3.60 1.06
CA LEU A 71 -1.90 -4.54 0.14
C LEU A 71 -2.95 -5.55 -0.33
N THR A 72 -3.08 -5.72 -1.64
CA THR A 72 -3.98 -6.72 -2.23
C THR A 72 -3.22 -7.65 -3.17
N ARG A 73 -3.79 -8.82 -3.43
CA ARG A 73 -3.19 -9.79 -4.35
C ARG A 73 -3.22 -9.25 -5.78
N CYS A 74 -2.05 -9.22 -6.43
CA CYS A 74 -1.91 -9.10 -7.86
C CYS A 74 -1.02 -10.22 -8.37
N LEU A 75 -0.85 -10.30 -9.69
CA LEU A 75 0.02 -11.28 -10.32
C LEU A 75 1.03 -10.56 -11.20
N VAL A 76 2.23 -11.11 -11.29
CA VAL A 76 3.27 -10.65 -12.21
C VAL A 76 3.70 -11.84 -13.04
N GLY A 77 3.40 -11.82 -14.34
CA GLY A 77 3.66 -12.96 -15.20
C GLY A 77 3.02 -14.27 -14.68
N GLY A 78 1.87 -14.16 -14.04
CA GLY A 78 1.17 -15.28 -13.44
C GLY A 78 1.62 -15.68 -12.03
N ALA A 79 2.69 -15.08 -11.50
CA ALA A 79 3.18 -15.36 -10.15
C ALA A 79 2.57 -14.39 -9.12
N PRO A 80 2.31 -14.86 -7.88
CA PRO A 80 1.72 -14.01 -6.85
C PRO A 80 2.64 -12.84 -6.47
N ALA A 81 2.03 -11.66 -6.32
CA ALA A 81 2.65 -10.45 -5.81
C ALA A 81 1.61 -9.63 -5.06
N LEU A 82 2.02 -8.50 -4.52
CA LEU A 82 1.12 -7.58 -3.82
C LEU A 82 1.13 -6.22 -4.49
N ALA A 83 -0.04 -5.60 -4.59
CA ALA A 83 -0.18 -4.21 -5.00
C ALA A 83 -0.43 -3.34 -3.77
N LEU A 84 0.39 -2.30 -3.60
CA LEU A 84 0.22 -1.31 -2.54
C LEU A 84 -0.63 -0.16 -3.08
N ALA A 85 -1.91 -0.17 -2.79
CA ALA A 85 -2.86 0.87 -3.18
C ALA A 85 -4.23 0.64 -2.52
N PRO A 86 -4.90 1.67 -2.04
CA PRO A 86 -4.37 3.02 -1.88
C PRO A 86 -3.51 3.17 -0.62
N VAL A 87 -2.78 4.29 -0.56
CA VAL A 87 -2.15 4.80 0.66
C VAL A 87 -2.75 6.18 0.90
N ALA A 88 -3.40 6.37 2.03
CA ALA A 88 -4.15 7.58 2.33
C ALA A 88 -3.78 8.13 3.70
N THR A 89 -3.65 9.47 3.80
CA THR A 89 -3.49 10.18 5.06
C THR A 89 -4.55 11.27 5.13
N ALA A 90 -5.28 11.32 6.22
CA ALA A 90 -6.29 12.37 6.44
C ALA A 90 -5.62 13.76 6.37
N PRO A 91 -6.28 14.77 5.74
CA PRO A 91 -5.66 16.08 5.53
C PRO A 91 -5.10 16.72 6.80
N GLU A 92 -5.79 16.60 7.92
CA GLU A 92 -5.36 17.14 9.22
C GLU A 92 -4.12 16.46 9.80
N TRP A 93 -3.75 15.29 9.30
CA TRP A 93 -2.63 14.50 9.78
C TRP A 93 -1.48 14.39 8.79
N GLN A 94 -1.57 15.07 7.64
CA GLN A 94 -0.52 15.04 6.62
C GLN A 94 0.77 15.68 7.14
N ARG A 95 1.92 15.21 6.61
CA ARG A 95 3.27 15.69 6.92
C ARG A 95 3.69 15.46 8.37
N ARG A 96 3.08 14.50 9.05
CA ARG A 96 3.40 14.14 10.45
C ARG A 96 3.91 12.72 10.60
N GLY A 97 4.20 12.04 9.50
CA GLY A 97 4.76 10.69 9.49
C GLY A 97 3.75 9.54 9.58
N ALA A 98 2.43 9.82 9.58
CA ALA A 98 1.41 8.79 9.67
C ALA A 98 1.43 7.84 8.45
N GLY A 99 1.55 8.41 7.24
CA GLY A 99 1.64 7.64 6.00
C GLY A 99 2.87 6.73 5.97
N GLN A 100 4.02 7.24 6.37
CA GLN A 100 5.24 6.43 6.47
C GLN A 100 5.10 5.31 7.48
N ALA A 101 4.52 5.60 8.64
CA ALA A 101 4.34 4.60 9.69
C ALA A 101 3.46 3.45 9.21
N VAL A 102 2.33 3.75 8.56
CA VAL A 102 1.39 2.72 8.11
C VAL A 102 1.95 1.90 6.94
N VAL A 103 2.71 2.54 6.03
CA VAL A 103 3.37 1.81 4.94
C VAL A 103 4.43 0.86 5.49
N ARG A 104 5.29 1.31 6.41
CA ARG A 104 6.30 0.44 7.03
C ARG A 104 5.65 -0.74 7.74
N ALA A 105 4.55 -0.50 8.46
CA ALA A 105 3.85 -1.54 9.19
C ALA A 105 3.26 -2.61 8.27
N VAL A 106 2.59 -2.21 7.18
CA VAL A 106 1.99 -3.17 6.26
C VAL A 106 3.05 -3.93 5.46
N LEU A 107 4.18 -3.31 5.13
CA LEU A 107 5.29 -4.01 4.49
C LEU A 107 5.92 -5.05 5.43
N ASP A 108 6.07 -4.72 6.71
CA ASP A 108 6.55 -5.68 7.72
C ASP A 108 5.60 -6.86 7.88
N ALA A 109 4.29 -6.60 7.84
CA ALA A 109 3.28 -7.66 7.87
C ALA A 109 3.38 -8.58 6.64
N ALA A 110 3.65 -8.01 5.46
CA ALA A 110 3.86 -8.79 4.24
C ALA A 110 5.12 -9.68 4.35
N ARG A 111 6.22 -9.14 4.90
CA ARG A 111 7.44 -9.94 5.16
C ARG A 111 7.17 -11.09 6.10
N ALA A 112 6.43 -10.84 7.18
CA ALA A 112 6.09 -11.87 8.17
C ALA A 112 5.23 -12.99 7.57
N ARG A 113 4.53 -12.74 6.48
CA ARG A 113 3.71 -13.72 5.75
C ARG A 113 4.47 -14.40 4.61
N ALA A 114 5.77 -14.18 4.51
CA ALA A 114 6.63 -14.72 3.46
C ALA A 114 6.22 -14.27 2.03
N GLU A 115 5.64 -13.07 1.91
CA GLU A 115 5.40 -12.45 0.61
C GLU A 115 6.73 -11.97 0.01
N SER A 116 6.89 -12.08 -1.30
CA SER A 116 8.18 -11.83 -1.94
C SER A 116 8.29 -10.51 -2.70
N LEU A 117 7.17 -9.95 -3.16
CA LEU A 117 7.19 -8.82 -4.09
C LEU A 117 6.01 -7.88 -3.88
N VAL A 118 6.29 -6.58 -3.79
CA VAL A 118 5.28 -5.52 -3.71
C VAL A 118 5.48 -4.55 -4.86
N LEU A 119 4.40 -4.20 -5.56
CA LEU A 119 4.36 -3.20 -6.62
C LEU A 119 3.63 -1.96 -6.11
N VAL A 120 4.12 -0.78 -6.49
CA VAL A 120 3.45 0.49 -6.22
C VAL A 120 3.54 1.41 -7.43
N LEU A 121 2.44 2.03 -7.80
CA LEU A 121 2.42 3.13 -8.75
C LEU A 121 2.27 4.42 -7.94
N GLY A 122 3.29 5.27 -7.94
CA GLY A 122 3.27 6.45 -7.09
C GLY A 122 4.44 7.40 -7.34
N HIS A 123 4.63 8.31 -6.41
CA HIS A 123 5.63 9.37 -6.53
C HIS A 123 7.05 8.79 -6.42
N PRO A 124 7.90 8.98 -7.44
CA PRO A 124 9.26 8.44 -7.44
C PRO A 124 10.19 9.10 -6.41
N GLU A 125 9.82 10.24 -5.84
CA GLU A 125 10.55 10.89 -4.75
C GLU A 125 10.12 10.41 -3.37
N TYR A 126 9.03 9.65 -3.26
CA TYR A 126 8.49 9.21 -1.97
C TYR A 126 8.81 7.74 -1.66
N TYR A 127 8.46 6.84 -2.55
CA TYR A 127 8.53 5.39 -2.30
C TYR A 127 9.93 4.80 -2.21
N PRO A 128 10.98 5.37 -2.84
CA PRO A 128 12.34 4.86 -2.66
C PRO A 128 12.83 4.85 -1.21
N ARG A 129 12.26 5.67 -0.32
CA ARG A 129 12.59 5.64 1.12
C ARG A 129 12.27 4.31 1.79
N PHE A 130 11.38 3.51 1.21
CA PHE A 130 11.02 2.17 1.70
C PHE A 130 11.81 1.06 1.00
N GLY A 131 12.66 1.41 0.03
CA GLY A 131 13.45 0.45 -0.75
C GLY A 131 12.90 0.15 -2.14
N PHE A 132 11.81 0.80 -2.56
CA PHE A 132 11.27 0.62 -3.91
C PHE A 132 12.24 1.17 -4.97
N VAL A 133 12.33 0.45 -6.08
CA VAL A 133 13.11 0.82 -7.27
C VAL A 133 12.22 0.67 -8.51
N PRO A 134 12.59 1.24 -9.66
CA PRO A 134 11.78 1.04 -10.87
C PRO A 134 11.55 -0.43 -11.18
N ALA A 135 10.30 -0.80 -11.40
CA ALA A 135 9.90 -2.19 -11.65
C ALA A 135 10.54 -2.75 -12.94
N SER A 136 10.85 -1.87 -13.89
CA SER A 136 11.52 -2.25 -15.14
C SER A 136 12.89 -2.90 -14.91
N ARG A 137 13.54 -2.64 -13.79
CA ARG A 137 14.81 -3.32 -13.44
C ARG A 137 14.66 -4.84 -13.34
N TYR A 138 13.47 -5.30 -13.03
CA TYR A 138 13.16 -6.73 -12.90
C TYR A 138 12.39 -7.27 -14.10
N GLY A 139 12.23 -6.47 -15.16
CA GLY A 139 11.42 -6.86 -16.31
C GLY A 139 9.91 -6.90 -16.01
N ILE A 140 9.45 -6.09 -15.06
CA ILE A 140 8.04 -5.99 -14.66
C ILE A 140 7.42 -4.77 -15.34
N ARG A 141 6.24 -4.95 -15.93
CA ARG A 141 5.53 -3.93 -16.70
C ARG A 141 4.10 -3.78 -16.20
N PRO A 142 3.56 -2.54 -16.16
CA PRO A 142 2.19 -2.31 -15.67
C PRO A 142 1.09 -2.74 -16.63
N GLY A 143 1.34 -2.87 -17.93
CA GLY A 143 0.31 -3.18 -18.92
C GLY A 143 -0.48 -1.97 -19.42
N PHE A 144 -0.12 -0.77 -18.98
CA PHE A 144 -0.67 0.52 -19.41
C PHE A 144 0.46 1.56 -19.36
N GLU A 145 0.25 2.71 -20.00
CA GLU A 145 1.29 3.74 -20.07
C GLU A 145 1.38 4.53 -18.76
N VAL A 146 2.57 4.53 -18.17
CA VAL A 146 2.95 5.37 -17.03
C VAL A 146 4.43 5.69 -17.15
N PRO A 147 4.92 6.78 -16.52
CA PRO A 147 6.36 7.03 -16.43
C PRO A 147 7.06 5.85 -15.76
N ASP A 148 8.20 5.44 -16.32
CA ASP A 148 8.97 4.30 -15.82
C ASP A 148 9.32 4.46 -14.33
N GLU A 149 9.72 5.66 -13.92
CA GLU A 149 10.10 5.97 -12.54
C GLU A 149 8.92 5.91 -11.55
N ALA A 150 7.67 5.97 -12.04
CA ALA A 150 6.49 5.94 -11.18
C ALA A 150 6.01 4.51 -10.87
N MET A 151 6.36 3.53 -11.72
CA MET A 151 6.04 2.12 -11.48
C MET A 151 7.21 1.47 -10.77
N MET A 152 7.02 1.13 -9.50
CA MET A 152 8.12 0.69 -8.63
C MET A 152 7.84 -0.67 -8.02
N ALA A 153 8.92 -1.37 -7.69
CA ALA A 153 8.88 -2.69 -7.09
C ALA A 153 9.79 -2.75 -5.86
N LEU A 154 9.33 -3.50 -4.86
CA LEU A 154 10.11 -3.84 -3.67
C LEU A 154 10.18 -5.35 -3.55
N VAL A 155 11.38 -5.90 -3.64
CA VAL A 155 11.64 -7.32 -3.39
C VAL A 155 11.80 -7.51 -1.89
N LEU A 156 10.85 -8.20 -1.27
CA LEU A 156 10.87 -8.49 0.18
C LEU A 156 11.72 -9.72 0.49
N ASP A 157 11.78 -10.66 -0.44
CA ASP A 157 12.54 -11.91 -0.29
C ASP A 157 13.24 -12.21 -1.62
N ASP A 158 14.57 -12.18 -1.60
CA ASP A 158 15.41 -12.41 -2.76
C ASP A 158 15.99 -13.82 -2.82
N SER A 159 15.51 -14.74 -1.99
CA SER A 159 15.98 -16.13 -1.94
C SER A 159 15.62 -16.95 -3.19
N GLY A 160 14.67 -16.46 -3.99
CA GLY A 160 14.24 -17.08 -5.25
C GLY A 160 14.23 -16.08 -6.40
N PRO A 161 13.85 -16.53 -7.60
CA PRO A 161 13.75 -15.62 -8.75
C PRO A 161 12.64 -14.60 -8.57
N VAL A 162 12.91 -13.35 -8.95
CA VAL A 162 11.90 -12.29 -8.96
C VAL A 162 10.95 -12.54 -10.13
N PRO A 163 9.63 -12.54 -9.92
CA PRO A 163 8.66 -12.65 -11.02
C PRO A 163 8.87 -11.57 -12.07
N ARG A 164 8.64 -11.91 -13.33
CA ARG A 164 8.80 -11.01 -14.49
C ARG A 164 7.54 -11.02 -15.34
N GLY A 165 7.33 -9.95 -16.06
CA GLY A 165 6.23 -9.85 -17.00
C GLY A 165 5.25 -8.75 -16.65
N THR A 166 4.04 -8.85 -17.16
CA THR A 166 2.99 -7.85 -16.96
C THR A 166 2.29 -8.04 -15.64
N ILE A 167 2.00 -6.92 -14.95
CA ILE A 167 1.21 -6.92 -13.72
C ILE A 167 -0.27 -7.11 -14.08
N HIS A 168 -0.92 -8.07 -13.43
CA HIS A 168 -2.35 -8.26 -13.50
C HIS A 168 -2.98 -7.86 -12.17
N TYR A 169 -3.66 -6.72 -12.19
CA TYR A 169 -4.32 -6.16 -11.02
C TYR A 169 -5.68 -6.82 -10.76
N PRO A 170 -6.20 -6.77 -9.53
CA PRO A 170 -7.60 -7.11 -9.26
C PRO A 170 -8.56 -6.33 -10.17
N ALA A 171 -9.69 -6.95 -10.52
CA ALA A 171 -10.68 -6.34 -11.42
C ALA A 171 -11.16 -4.95 -10.97
N ALA A 172 -11.23 -4.72 -9.65
CA ALA A 172 -11.68 -3.44 -9.10
C ALA A 172 -10.81 -2.25 -9.49
N PHE A 173 -9.53 -2.47 -9.85
CA PHE A 173 -8.66 -1.38 -10.33
C PHE A 173 -9.06 -0.85 -11.71
N GLY A 174 -9.80 -1.61 -12.50
CA GLY A 174 -10.28 -1.16 -13.82
C GLY A 174 -9.20 -1.08 -14.90
N VAL A 175 -8.11 -1.75 -14.73
CA VAL A 175 -6.97 -1.75 -15.65
C VAL A 175 -6.61 -3.14 -16.15
#